data_78d23f6b0878bb02bbb744b1e844e6ff
#
_entry.id   78d23f6b0878bb02bbb744b1e844e6ff
#
_cell.length_a   1.000
_cell.length_b   1.000
_cell.length_c   1.000
_cell.angle_alpha   90.00
_cell.angle_beta   90.00
_cell.angle_gamma   90.00
#
_symmetry.space_group_name_H-M   'P 1'
#
loop_
_entity.id
_entity.type
_entity.pdbx_description
1 polymer ?
#
loop_
_entity_poly.entity_id
_entity_poly.type
_entity_poly.pdbx_seq_one_letter_code
_entity_poly.pdbx_strand_id
1 'polypeptide(L)'
;MGLFRHRPKPVGHLRRDARTPNGTIWTCFATPEEEEALEEPEILDQDSLLNAGDIVNVKPCQSRRRFSVRVRNRQDSIVSISRIR
;
A
#
# COMPACT_ATOMS: atom_id res chain seq x y z
N MET A 1 24.45 11.90 -9.46
CA MET A 1 23.86 11.73 -9.70
C MET A 1 22.98 11.00 -9.26
N GLY A 2 22.91 10.61 -8.39
CA GLY A 2 21.92 10.06 -7.62
C GLY A 2 20.68 9.80 -8.27
N LEU A 3 20.87 9.47 -9.18
CA LEU A 3 20.01 9.50 -9.92
C LEU A 3 19.01 8.56 -9.97
N PHE A 4 19.06 7.56 -9.17
CA PHE A 4 18.09 6.54 -9.11
C PHE A 4 17.19 6.84 -8.02
N ARG A 5 16.35 7.81 -8.19
CA ARG A 5 15.28 7.94 -7.30
C ARG A 5 14.31 6.90 -7.60
N HIS A 6 14.00 6.17 -6.59
CA HIS A 6 12.91 5.22 -6.66
C HIS A 6 11.61 6.00 -6.87
N ARG A 7 10.90 5.69 -7.92
CA ARG A 7 9.59 6.30 -8.16
C ARG A 7 8.52 5.42 -7.55
N PRO A 8 7.68 5.95 -6.67
CA PRO A 8 6.55 5.19 -6.16
C PRO A 8 5.65 4.71 -7.30
N LYS A 9 5.28 3.46 -7.23
CA LYS A 9 4.41 2.86 -8.24
C LYS A 9 2.96 2.91 -7.76
N PRO A 10 2.01 3.01 -8.70
CA PRO A 10 0.60 3.08 -8.31
C PRO A 10 0.10 1.78 -7.72
N VAL A 11 -0.73 1.90 -6.72
CA VAL A 11 -1.44 0.78 -6.12
C VAL A 11 -2.92 1.13 -6.12
N GLY A 12 -3.72 0.22 -6.61
CA GLY A 12 -5.16 0.33 -6.64
C GLY A 12 -5.79 -0.99 -6.23
N HIS A 13 -6.97 -1.28 -6.75
CA HIS A 13 -7.68 -2.53 -6.45
C HIS A 13 -7.89 -2.71 -4.94
N LEU A 14 -8.22 -1.61 -4.27
CA LEU A 14 -8.44 -1.59 -2.84
C LEU A 14 -9.92 -1.78 -2.53
N ARG A 15 -10.20 -2.65 -1.56
CA ARG A 15 -11.54 -2.83 -1.04
C ARG A 15 -11.52 -2.49 0.44
N ARG A 16 -12.46 -1.65 0.85
CA ARG A 16 -12.58 -1.31 2.27
C ARG A 16 -13.30 -2.45 2.99
N ASP A 17 -12.63 -3.05 3.94
CA ASP A 17 -13.19 -4.18 4.69
C ASP A 17 -13.82 -3.74 6.02
N ALA A 18 -13.17 -2.84 6.73
CA ALA A 18 -13.65 -2.46 8.05
C ALA A 18 -13.08 -1.10 8.46
N ARG A 19 -13.76 -0.45 9.38
CA ARG A 19 -13.25 0.74 10.04
C ARG A 19 -12.96 0.42 11.48
N THR A 20 -11.85 0.92 11.97
CA THR A 20 -11.47 0.79 13.36
C THR A 20 -11.21 2.17 13.93
N PRO A 21 -11.12 2.31 15.27
CA PRO A 21 -10.76 3.60 15.85
C PRO A 21 -9.41 4.13 15.40
N ASN A 22 -8.52 3.25 14.95
CA ASN A 22 -7.18 3.65 14.53
C ASN A 22 -7.03 3.87 13.04
N GLY A 23 -8.03 3.51 12.26
CA GLY A 23 -7.98 3.67 10.81
C GLY A 23 -8.86 2.66 10.11
N THR A 24 -8.70 2.57 8.82
CA THR A 24 -9.48 1.66 7.98
C THR A 24 -8.65 0.45 7.60
N ILE A 25 -9.30 -0.69 7.53
CA ILE A 25 -8.66 -1.93 7.06
C ILE A 25 -9.09 -2.16 5.63
N TRP A 26 -8.11 -2.31 4.76
CA TRP A 26 -8.32 -2.50 3.33
C TRP A 26 -7.81 -3.86 2.89
N THR A 27 -8.34 -4.37 1.81
CA THR A 27 -7.77 -5.51 1.10
C THR A 27 -7.36 -5.03 -0.29
N CYS A 28 -6.13 -5.32 -0.66
CA CYS A 28 -5.62 -5.03 -1.99
C CYS A 28 -5.49 -6.33 -2.76
N PHE A 29 -6.22 -6.42 -3.89
CA PHE A 29 -6.09 -7.56 -4.78
C PHE A 29 -5.00 -7.22 -5.79
N ALA A 30 -3.78 -7.47 -5.39
CA ALA A 30 -2.60 -6.92 -6.06
C ALA A 30 -2.25 -7.64 -7.36
N THR A 31 -2.04 -6.85 -8.41
CA THR A 31 -1.40 -7.33 -9.64
C THR A 31 0.08 -7.58 -9.34
N PRO A 32 0.82 -8.26 -10.22
CA PRO A 32 2.27 -8.43 -10.01
C PRO A 32 3.01 -7.11 -9.82
N GLU A 33 2.63 -6.08 -10.55
CA GLU A 33 3.26 -4.76 -10.41
C GLU A 33 2.94 -4.15 -9.06
N GLU A 34 1.72 -4.33 -8.58
CA GLU A 34 1.34 -3.82 -7.26
C GLU A 34 2.02 -4.58 -6.14
N GLU A 35 2.27 -5.88 -6.31
CA GLU A 35 3.05 -6.64 -5.34
C GLU A 35 4.43 -6.04 -5.18
N GLU A 36 5.08 -5.72 -6.29
CA GLU A 36 6.40 -5.10 -6.25
C GLU A 36 6.32 -3.72 -5.59
N ALA A 37 5.31 -2.94 -5.94
CA ALA A 37 5.13 -1.62 -5.36
C ALA A 37 4.98 -1.69 -3.85
N LEU A 38 4.24 -2.66 -3.36
CA LEU A 38 3.96 -2.80 -1.93
C LEU A 38 5.13 -3.35 -1.12
N GLU A 39 6.20 -3.76 -1.78
CA GLU A 39 7.43 -4.13 -1.09
C GLU A 39 8.34 -2.92 -0.88
N GLU A 40 8.02 -1.81 -1.50
CA GLU A 40 8.79 -0.58 -1.39
C GLU A 40 8.25 0.28 -0.25
N PRO A 41 9.06 1.22 0.27
CA PRO A 41 8.61 2.05 1.39
C PRO A 41 7.56 3.09 1.03
N GLU A 42 7.38 3.36 -0.25
CA GLU A 42 6.39 4.34 -0.69
C GLU A 42 5.62 3.84 -1.89
N ILE A 43 4.34 4.19 -1.93
CA ILE A 43 3.47 3.84 -3.05
C ILE A 43 2.72 5.09 -3.51
N LEU A 44 2.18 5.02 -4.71
CA LEU A 44 1.36 6.09 -5.26
C LEU A 44 -0.10 5.70 -5.10
N ASP A 45 -0.85 6.51 -4.36
CA ASP A 45 -2.28 6.31 -4.14
C ASP A 45 -3.03 7.42 -4.86
N GLN A 46 -3.30 7.20 -6.14
CA GLN A 46 -3.91 8.19 -7.00
C GLN A 46 -5.34 8.53 -6.62
N ASP A 47 -6.05 7.60 -6.03
CA ASP A 47 -7.44 7.79 -5.67
C ASP A 47 -7.63 8.40 -4.29
N SER A 48 -6.54 8.68 -3.61
CA SER A 48 -6.55 9.31 -2.30
C SER A 48 -7.38 8.56 -1.26
N LEU A 49 -7.27 7.24 -1.28
CA LEU A 49 -8.05 6.39 -0.38
C LEU A 49 -7.39 6.14 0.97
N LEU A 50 -6.07 6.03 0.96
CA LEU A 50 -5.33 5.61 2.14
C LEU A 50 -4.96 6.78 3.06
N ASN A 51 -5.10 6.57 4.35
CA ASN A 51 -4.74 7.56 5.36
C ASN A 51 -3.81 6.94 6.39
N ALA A 52 -3.05 7.79 7.07
CA ALA A 52 -2.16 7.33 8.14
C ALA A 52 -2.94 6.51 9.16
N GLY A 53 -2.40 5.38 9.54
CA GLY A 53 -3.05 4.46 10.48
C GLY A 53 -3.82 3.33 9.81
N ASP A 54 -4.08 3.43 8.51
CA ASP A 54 -4.77 2.38 7.79
C ASP A 54 -3.89 1.14 7.64
N ILE A 55 -4.53 0.01 7.49
CA ILE A 55 -3.85 -1.26 7.25
C ILE A 55 -4.33 -1.80 5.93
N VAL A 56 -3.40 -2.27 5.11
CA VAL A 56 -3.73 -2.90 3.84
C VAL A 56 -3.29 -4.35 3.87
N ASN A 57 -4.26 -5.24 3.79
CA ASN A 57 -3.99 -6.67 3.67
C ASN A 57 -3.84 -6.97 2.18
N VAL A 58 -2.68 -7.49 1.80
CA VAL A 58 -2.36 -7.71 0.40
C VAL A 58 -2.60 -9.16 0.04
N LYS A 59 -3.44 -9.37 -0.98
CA LYS A 59 -3.67 -10.69 -1.57
C LYS A 59 -3.00 -10.69 -2.93
N PRO A 60 -1.82 -11.30 -3.03
CA PRO A 60 -1.10 -11.33 -4.29
C PRO A 60 -1.77 -12.20 -5.34
N CYS A 61 -1.62 -11.80 -6.58
CA CYS A 61 -2.17 -12.54 -7.69
C CYS A 61 -1.40 -13.83 -7.98
N GLN A 62 -0.09 -13.76 -7.88
CA GLN A 62 0.78 -14.88 -8.22
C GLN A 62 1.48 -15.52 -7.04
N SER A 63 1.81 -14.73 -6.06
CA SER A 63 2.46 -15.23 -4.85
C SER A 63 1.43 -15.87 -3.93
N ARG A 64 1.86 -16.90 -3.22
CA ARG A 64 0.99 -17.52 -2.22
C ARG A 64 1.08 -16.85 -0.88
N ARG A 65 2.05 -15.95 -0.71
CA ARG A 65 2.25 -15.31 0.58
C ARG A 65 1.45 -14.04 0.67
N ARG A 66 0.53 -14.02 1.59
CA ARG A 66 -0.19 -12.81 1.94
C ARG A 66 0.65 -12.02 2.92
N PHE A 67 0.56 -10.72 2.84
CA PHE A 67 1.22 -9.85 3.80
C PHE A 67 0.38 -8.61 4.02
N SER A 68 0.73 -7.86 5.05
CA SER A 68 0.02 -6.62 5.36
C SER A 68 1.01 -5.49 5.50
N VAL A 69 0.55 -4.30 5.17
CA VAL A 69 1.34 -3.09 5.37
C VAL A 69 0.51 -2.08 6.15
N ARG A 70 1.20 -1.24 6.91
CA ARG A 70 0.58 -0.14 7.62
C ARG A 70 0.91 1.15 6.90
N VAL A 71 -0.09 1.99 6.72
CA VAL A 71 0.12 3.32 6.18
C VAL A 71 0.68 4.20 7.29
N ARG A 72 1.87 4.72 7.09
CA ARG A 72 2.53 5.53 8.09
C ARG A 72 2.29 7.00 7.90
N ASN A 73 2.30 7.45 6.67
CA ASN A 73 2.21 8.86 6.38
C ASN A 73 1.69 9.02 4.96
N ARG A 74 1.10 10.16 4.70
CA ARG A 74 0.63 10.52 3.39
C ARG A 74 1.08 11.93 3.06
N GLN A 75 1.62 12.12 1.86
CA GLN A 75 1.97 13.44 1.37
C GLN A 75 1.49 13.51 -0.07
N ASP A 76 0.39 14.21 -0.28
CA ASP A 76 -0.31 14.25 -1.57
C ASP A 76 -0.68 12.83 -2.02
N SER A 77 -0.24 12.42 -3.18
CA SER A 77 -0.53 11.08 -3.69
C SER A 77 0.47 10.03 -3.24
N ILE A 78 1.52 10.43 -2.54
CA ILE A 78 2.56 9.51 -2.10
C ILE A 78 2.28 9.08 -0.67
N VAL A 79 2.26 7.79 -0.46
CA VAL A 79 1.94 7.19 0.82
C VAL A 79 3.13 6.35 1.28
N SER A 80 3.60 6.63 2.48
CA SER A 80 4.66 5.84 3.12
C SER A 80 4.04 4.67 3.84
N ILE A 81 4.60 3.49 3.63
CA ILE A 81 4.09 2.26 4.22
C ILE A 81 5.21 1.48 4.88
N SER A 82 4.83 0.61 5.81
CA SER A 82 5.78 -0.34 6.38
C SER A 82 5.09 -1.69 6.51
N ARG A 83 5.87 -2.74 6.31
CA ARG A 83 5.34 -4.09 6.38
C ARG A 83 5.05 -4.47 7.84
N ILE A 84 3.92 -5.10 8.03
CA ILE A 84 3.52 -5.62 9.35
C ILE A 84 3.89 -7.10 9.37
N ARG A 85 4.50 -7.52 10.43
CA ARG A 85 4.83 -8.92 10.63
C ARG A 85 3.77 -9.63 11.45
#